data_ff518c72378dd876465af97e9f7d2f42
#
_entry.id   ff518c72378dd876465af97e9f7d2f42
#
_cell.length_a   1.000
_cell.length_b   1.000
_cell.length_c   1.000
_cell.angle_alpha   90.00
_cell.angle_beta   90.00
_cell.angle_gamma   90.00
#
_symmetry.space_group_name_H-M   'P 1'
#
loop_
_entity.id
_entity.type
_entity.pdbx_description
1 polymer ?
#
loop_
_entity_poly.entity_id
_entity_poly.type
_entity_poly.pdbx_seq_one_letter_code
_entity_poly.pdbx_strand_id
1 'polypeptide(L)'
;EHYYMNPDWFFGNASRYDNYDRKGPKVFAGEYASHDHSTKKDNNFLAALSEAAFMTGLERNADVVHLATYAPLFAHVDAWQWNPDLIWFDNLRMMRTPNYYVQ
;
A
#
# COMPACT_ATOMS: atom_id res chain seq x y z
N GLU A 1 11.12 -0.88 5.72
CA GLU A 1 10.96 -1.66 4.50
C GLU A 1 10.04 -0.92 3.50
N HIS A 2 10.27 -1.09 2.19
CA HIS A 2 9.48 -0.43 1.13
C HIS A 2 9.03 -1.46 0.10
N TYR A 3 7.76 -1.40 -0.35
CA TYR A 3 7.15 -2.38 -1.24
C TYR A 3 6.35 -1.73 -2.36
N TYR A 4 6.92 -1.68 -3.56
CA TYR A 4 6.26 -1.27 -4.80
C TYR A 4 6.19 -2.46 -5.74
N MET A 5 5.22 -3.34 -5.50
CA MET A 5 5.12 -4.65 -6.14
C MET A 5 3.73 -4.84 -6.77
N ASN A 6 3.57 -5.90 -7.55
CA ASN A 6 2.29 -6.23 -8.17
C ASN A 6 1.29 -6.83 -7.15
N PRO A 7 -0.01 -6.93 -7.50
CA PRO A 7 -1.03 -7.49 -6.61
C PRO A 7 -0.73 -8.91 -6.12
N ASP A 8 -0.18 -9.78 -6.98
CA ASP A 8 0.14 -11.17 -6.61
C ASP A 8 1.17 -11.22 -5.49
N TRP A 9 2.15 -10.32 -5.52
CA TRP A 9 3.14 -10.21 -4.46
C TRP A 9 2.48 -9.82 -3.13
N PHE A 10 1.58 -8.84 -3.14
CA PHE A 10 0.88 -8.39 -1.93
C PHE A 10 0.02 -9.50 -1.33
N PHE A 11 -0.76 -10.22 -2.16
CA PHE A 11 -1.52 -11.39 -1.70
C PHE A 11 -0.61 -12.47 -1.11
N GLY A 12 0.48 -12.81 -1.81
CA GLY A 12 1.42 -13.84 -1.39
C GLY A 12 2.20 -13.50 -0.11
N ASN A 13 2.28 -12.22 0.24
CA ASN A 13 3.03 -11.73 1.40
C ASN A 13 2.14 -11.33 2.61
N ALA A 14 0.87 -11.69 2.62
CA ALA A 14 0.00 -11.49 3.78
C ALA A 14 0.49 -12.20 5.05
N SER A 15 1.36 -13.21 4.94
CA SER A 15 1.99 -13.93 6.06
C SER A 15 3.46 -13.56 6.30
N ARG A 16 3.96 -12.51 5.64
CA ARG A 16 5.38 -12.14 5.63
C ARG A 16 6.02 -12.07 7.01
N TYR A 17 5.31 -11.52 7.98
CA TYR A 17 5.83 -11.23 9.31
C TYR A 17 5.52 -12.31 10.35
N ASP A 18 4.80 -13.38 9.98
CA ASP A 18 4.33 -14.40 10.94
C ASP A 18 5.48 -15.10 11.69
N ASN A 19 6.65 -15.23 11.05
CA ASN A 19 7.82 -15.92 11.60
C ASN A 19 8.97 -14.98 11.99
N TYR A 20 8.73 -13.65 12.07
CA TYR A 20 9.75 -12.72 12.51
C TYR A 20 10.09 -12.91 13.99
N ASP A 21 11.34 -12.66 14.34
CA ASP A 21 11.78 -12.68 15.75
C ASP A 21 11.08 -11.57 16.54
N ARG A 22 10.22 -11.96 17.49
CA ARG A 22 9.46 -11.02 18.32
C ARG A 22 10.32 -10.20 19.28
N LYS A 23 11.56 -10.66 19.55
CA LYS A 23 12.54 -9.97 20.39
C LYS A 23 13.54 -9.13 19.57
N GLY A 24 13.52 -9.29 18.27
CA GLY A 24 14.37 -8.56 17.33
C GLY A 24 13.93 -7.12 17.05
N PRO A 25 14.57 -6.47 16.08
CA PRO A 25 14.17 -5.13 15.62
C PRO A 25 12.73 -5.12 15.16
N LYS A 26 12.05 -3.99 15.39
CA LYS A 26 10.70 -3.78 14.92
C LYS A 26 10.70 -3.31 13.46
N VAL A 27 9.60 -3.58 12.76
CA VAL A 27 9.41 -3.23 11.36
C VAL A 27 8.66 -1.91 11.24
N PHE A 28 9.18 -1.05 10.38
CA PHE A 28 8.48 0.09 9.81
C PHE A 28 8.31 -0.17 8.30
N ALA A 29 7.11 -0.50 7.87
CA ALA A 29 6.74 -0.56 6.46
C ALA A 29 6.51 0.88 5.96
N GLY A 30 7.61 1.57 5.67
CA GLY A 30 7.66 3.02 5.49
C GLY A 30 7.00 3.51 4.21
N GLU A 31 6.97 2.66 3.18
CA GLU A 31 6.28 2.96 1.92
C GLU A 31 5.78 1.67 1.28
N TYR A 32 4.50 1.63 0.92
CA TYR A 32 3.98 0.53 0.11
C TYR A 32 2.84 1.01 -0.80
N ALA A 33 2.78 0.42 -1.99
CA ALA A 33 1.66 0.55 -2.91
C ALA A 33 1.65 -0.64 -3.88
N SER A 34 0.48 -1.20 -4.13
CA SER A 34 0.29 -2.27 -5.11
C SER A 34 0.20 -1.69 -6.53
N HIS A 35 1.14 -2.08 -7.38
CA HIS A 35 1.28 -1.64 -8.76
C HIS A 35 0.72 -2.70 -9.72
N ASP A 36 -0.50 -2.53 -10.22
CA ASP A 36 -1.04 -3.39 -11.25
C ASP A 36 -0.53 -2.95 -12.64
N HIS A 37 0.55 -3.59 -13.08
CA HIS A 37 1.15 -3.30 -14.38
C HIS A 37 0.25 -3.67 -15.58
N SER A 38 -0.79 -4.46 -15.38
CA SER A 38 -1.74 -4.83 -16.44
C SER A 38 -2.66 -3.68 -16.84
N THR A 39 -2.85 -2.69 -15.98
CA THR A 39 -3.79 -1.58 -16.14
C THR A 39 -3.13 -0.20 -15.95
N LYS A 40 -1.95 0.02 -16.50
CA LYS A 40 -1.22 1.30 -16.43
C LYS A 40 -0.84 1.74 -15.01
N LYS A 41 -0.75 0.81 -14.06
CA LYS A 41 -0.40 1.07 -12.64
C LYS A 41 -1.42 1.92 -11.88
N ASP A 42 -2.67 1.95 -12.33
CA ASP A 42 -3.71 2.69 -11.64
C ASP A 42 -4.13 2.01 -10.33
N ASN A 43 -4.60 2.79 -9.37
CA ASN A 43 -5.21 2.31 -8.13
C ASN A 43 -6.57 1.67 -8.43
N ASN A 44 -6.59 0.45 -8.95
CA ASN A 44 -7.79 -0.28 -9.27
C ASN A 44 -8.25 -1.15 -8.09
N PHE A 45 -9.39 -1.81 -8.25
CA PHE A 45 -9.99 -2.63 -7.21
C PHE A 45 -9.12 -3.84 -6.83
N LEU A 46 -8.42 -4.46 -7.80
CA LEU A 46 -7.51 -5.58 -7.54
C LEU A 46 -6.32 -5.14 -6.69
N ALA A 47 -5.73 -3.99 -7.01
CA ALA A 47 -4.66 -3.40 -6.20
C ALA A 47 -5.13 -3.14 -4.77
N ALA A 48 -6.31 -2.56 -4.59
CA ALA A 48 -6.89 -2.31 -3.26
C ALA A 48 -7.10 -3.60 -2.46
N LEU A 49 -7.67 -4.64 -3.08
CA LEU A 49 -7.87 -5.94 -2.41
C LEU A 49 -6.56 -6.59 -2.00
N SER A 50 -5.53 -6.49 -2.83
CA SER A 50 -4.22 -7.07 -2.53
C SER A 50 -3.54 -6.36 -1.36
N GLU A 51 -3.66 -5.04 -1.29
CA GLU A 51 -3.18 -4.27 -0.13
C GLU A 51 -3.98 -4.60 1.13
N ALA A 52 -5.31 -4.72 1.04
CA ALA A 52 -6.14 -5.13 2.17
C ALA A 52 -5.70 -6.49 2.72
N ALA A 53 -5.43 -7.47 1.85
CA ALA A 53 -4.90 -8.77 2.27
C ALA A 53 -3.55 -8.65 2.98
N PHE A 54 -2.62 -7.86 2.43
CA PHE A 54 -1.32 -7.61 3.05
C PHE A 54 -1.46 -6.93 4.43
N MET A 55 -2.34 -5.95 4.55
CA MET A 55 -2.60 -5.22 5.80
C MET A 55 -3.14 -6.11 6.91
N THR A 56 -3.90 -7.17 6.59
CA THR A 56 -4.31 -8.15 7.62
C THR A 56 -3.10 -8.82 8.27
N GLY A 57 -2.03 -9.02 7.51
CA GLY A 57 -0.75 -9.53 8.03
C GLY A 57 -0.01 -8.51 8.89
N LEU A 58 -0.04 -7.23 8.52
CA LEU A 58 0.54 -6.14 9.34
C LEU A 58 -0.16 -6.08 10.71
N GLU A 59 -1.49 -6.05 10.72
CA GLU A 59 -2.28 -6.01 11.96
C GLU A 59 -2.07 -7.25 12.83
N ARG A 60 -2.13 -8.44 12.23
CA ARG A 60 -1.90 -9.69 12.96
C ARG A 60 -0.53 -9.73 13.64
N ASN A 61 0.45 -9.04 13.08
CA ASN A 61 1.82 -8.98 13.56
C ASN A 61 2.18 -7.61 14.17
N ALA A 62 1.23 -6.90 14.78
CA ALA A 62 1.43 -5.57 15.35
C ALA A 62 2.49 -5.53 16.47
N ASP A 63 2.82 -6.66 17.06
CA ASP A 63 3.92 -6.79 18.02
C ASP A 63 5.32 -6.73 17.37
N VAL A 64 5.39 -6.88 16.04
CA VAL A 64 6.60 -6.74 15.22
C VAL A 64 6.50 -5.52 14.31
N VAL A 65 5.38 -5.35 13.60
CA VAL A 65 5.16 -4.23 12.68
C VAL A 65 4.54 -3.06 13.45
N HIS A 66 5.37 -2.11 13.83
CA HIS A 66 4.94 -0.98 14.66
C HIS A 66 4.39 0.20 13.87
N LEU A 67 4.82 0.35 12.62
CA LEU A 67 4.38 1.45 11.75
C LEU A 67 4.21 0.94 10.31
N ALA A 68 3.20 1.45 9.63
CA ALA A 68 2.99 1.24 8.20
C ALA A 68 2.42 2.51 7.57
N THR A 69 2.92 2.89 6.41
CA THR A 69 2.47 4.09 5.70
C THR A 69 2.34 3.81 4.21
N TYR A 70 1.29 4.35 3.61
CA TYR A 70 1.10 4.30 2.16
C TYR A 70 1.87 5.41 1.46
N ALA A 71 2.45 5.11 0.30
CA ALA A 71 3.08 6.11 -0.56
C ALA A 71 3.01 5.70 -2.04
N PRO A 72 2.86 6.68 -2.98
CA PRO A 72 2.64 8.11 -2.73
C PRO A 72 1.22 8.43 -2.24
N LEU A 73 1.07 9.51 -1.47
CA LEU A 73 -0.18 9.84 -0.81
C LEU A 73 -1.08 10.76 -1.66
N PHE A 74 -0.51 11.82 -2.24
CA PHE A 74 -1.24 12.85 -2.96
C PHE A 74 -0.65 13.10 -4.35
N ALA A 75 -1.52 13.27 -5.35
CA ALA A 75 -1.14 13.73 -6.67
C ALA A 75 -2.11 14.77 -7.23
N HIS A 76 -1.57 15.88 -7.73
CA HIS A 76 -2.33 16.84 -8.53
C HIS A 76 -2.48 16.30 -9.95
N VAL A 77 -3.71 16.34 -10.50
CA VAL A 77 -4.01 15.72 -11.82
C VAL A 77 -3.17 16.26 -12.98
N ASP A 78 -2.72 17.52 -12.89
CA ASP A 78 -1.91 18.15 -13.92
C ASP A 78 -0.41 18.20 -13.60
N ALA A 79 0.01 17.70 -12.42
CA ALA A 79 1.39 17.82 -11.95
C ALA A 79 1.79 16.68 -11.02
N TRP A 80 1.63 15.45 -11.49
CA TRP A 80 2.04 14.26 -10.73
C TRP A 80 3.40 13.73 -11.24
N GLN A 81 4.14 13.10 -10.34
CA GLN A 81 5.43 12.48 -10.63
C GLN A 81 5.34 10.95 -10.64
N TRP A 82 4.47 10.39 -9.80
CA TRP A 82 4.31 8.95 -9.61
C TRP A 82 2.87 8.52 -9.83
N ASN A 83 2.66 7.26 -10.16
CA ASN A 83 1.39 6.57 -10.26
C ASN A 83 1.63 5.08 -9.89
N PRO A 84 0.87 4.46 -9.00
CA PRO A 84 -0.40 4.95 -8.41
C PRO A 84 -0.21 5.96 -7.26
N ASP A 85 -1.26 6.74 -6.97
CA ASP A 85 -1.33 7.66 -5.83
C ASP A 85 -2.64 7.43 -5.06
N LEU A 86 -2.63 7.59 -3.75
CA LEU A 86 -3.79 7.27 -2.90
C LEU A 86 -4.96 8.23 -3.13
N ILE A 87 -4.66 9.53 -3.24
CA ILE A 87 -5.63 10.60 -3.40
C ILE A 87 -5.21 11.50 -4.56
N TRP A 88 -6.11 11.64 -5.53
CA TRP A 88 -5.94 12.58 -6.65
C TRP A 88 -6.74 13.85 -6.40
N PHE A 89 -6.20 14.99 -6.76
CA PHE A 89 -6.88 16.27 -6.58
C PHE A 89 -6.59 17.29 -7.69
N ASP A 90 -7.50 18.22 -7.87
CA ASP A 90 -7.29 19.48 -8.60
C ASP A 90 -7.52 20.65 -7.63
N ASN A 91 -7.53 21.89 -8.14
CA ASN A 91 -7.70 23.08 -7.32
C ASN A 91 -9.06 23.19 -6.60
N LEU A 92 -10.04 22.40 -6.96
CA LEU A 92 -11.42 22.50 -6.47
C LEU A 92 -11.98 21.17 -5.95
N ARG A 93 -11.42 20.02 -6.37
CA ARG A 93 -12.01 18.70 -6.12
C ARG A 93 -10.93 17.69 -5.74
N MET A 94 -11.35 16.63 -5.08
CA MET A 94 -10.49 15.48 -4.80
C MET A 94 -11.22 14.17 -5.08
N MET A 95 -10.44 13.13 -5.41
CA MET A 95 -10.90 11.76 -5.58
C MET A 95 -10.07 10.83 -4.71
N ARG A 96 -10.75 10.05 -3.89
CA ARG A 96 -10.15 8.94 -3.15
C ARG A 96 -10.19 7.69 -4.01
N THR A 97 -9.07 7.01 -4.12
CA THR A 97 -8.98 5.76 -4.89
C THR A 97 -9.55 4.58 -4.09
N PRO A 98 -9.83 3.41 -4.72
CA PRO A 98 -10.17 2.20 -3.99
C PRO A 98 -9.17 1.85 -2.88
N ASN A 99 -7.88 2.07 -3.11
CA ASN A 99 -6.82 1.84 -2.13
C ASN A 99 -6.98 2.71 -0.88
N TYR A 100 -7.48 3.94 -1.02
CA TYR A 100 -7.77 4.81 0.12
C TYR A 100 -8.80 4.19 1.10
N TYR A 101 -9.80 3.50 0.56
CA TYR A 101 -10.89 2.96 1.38
C TYR A 101 -10.54 1.66 2.11
N VAL A 102 -9.39 1.05 1.83
CA VAL A 102 -8.90 -0.13 2.55
C VAL A 102 -7.83 0.20 3.58
N GLN A 103 -7.25 1.44 3.54
CA GLN A 103 -6.31 1.92 4.55
C GLN A 103 -7.04 2.35 5.82
#